data_818daee3efe2af80e990aaa494413620
#
_entry.id   818daee3efe2af80e990aaa494413620
#
_cell.length_a   1.000
_cell.length_b   1.000
_cell.length_c   1.000
_cell.angle_alpha   90.00
_cell.angle_beta   90.00
_cell.angle_gamma   90.00
#
_symmetry.space_group_name_H-M   'P 1'
#
loop_
_entity.id
_entity.type
_entity.pdbx_description
1 polymer ?
#
loop_
_entity_poly.entity_id
_entity_poly.type
_entity_poly.pdbx_seq_one_letter_code
_entity_poly.pdbx_strand_id
1 'polypeptide(L)'
;ADVFDPQVCLIDKEPLGLRGEVRDTLAMLKARGTRLVLGLRDVMDDPRQLIGEWERKQVYPALRAFYDTIFVYGPPSIFDPLTELPGFDEFAPKVRFTGYLRRSLGLHQGADLELESQLPDRPYILVTPGGGGDGEGLVEAVLRAYETRADLSTPCVLLFGPFMQAEIRRGFLARAEKLSRVHCLTFDAHVERLYTGASAVVAMGGYNTFCEILSFDKPALLVPRTQPRREQWLRAERASRLGAVRMLELEAALDPKRMGDALAGLADQPPPSAARPQLSLAGLGRIADELAPQLATPVSPTPLRAYG
;
A
#
# COMPACT_ATOMS: atom_id res chain seq x y z
N ALA A 1 -4.35 -26.98 -0.99
CA ALA A 1 -5.78 -26.74 -0.66
C ALA A 1 -6.48 -28.07 -0.32
N ASP A 2 -6.29 -29.11 -1.12
CA ASP A 2 -6.96 -30.41 -0.92
C ASP A 2 -6.65 -31.05 0.44
N VAL A 3 -5.40 -31.04 0.85
CA VAL A 3 -4.94 -31.59 2.14
C VAL A 3 -5.30 -30.70 3.33
N PHE A 4 -5.34 -29.38 3.13
CA PHE A 4 -5.56 -28.43 4.20
C PHE A 4 -7.05 -28.26 4.55
N ASP A 5 -7.97 -28.49 3.60
CA ASP A 5 -9.43 -28.40 3.73
C ASP A 5 -9.91 -27.16 4.54
N PRO A 6 -9.64 -25.93 4.07
CA PRO A 6 -9.88 -24.72 4.83
C PRO A 6 -11.38 -24.39 4.91
N GLN A 7 -11.83 -23.89 6.06
CA GLN A 7 -13.19 -23.33 6.24
C GLN A 7 -13.38 -22.04 5.48
N VAL A 8 -12.33 -21.22 5.42
CA VAL A 8 -12.28 -19.92 4.72
C VAL A 8 -11.03 -19.86 3.86
N CYS A 9 -11.18 -19.41 2.62
CA CYS A 9 -10.06 -19.12 1.73
C CYS A 9 -10.16 -17.67 1.25
N LEU A 10 -9.14 -16.86 1.57
CA LEU A 10 -9.05 -15.47 1.17
C LEU A 10 -8.05 -15.35 0.02
N ILE A 11 -8.50 -14.78 -1.08
CA ILE A 11 -7.68 -14.42 -2.25
C ILE A 11 -7.45 -12.91 -2.21
N ASP A 12 -6.19 -12.48 -2.29
CA ASP A 12 -5.85 -11.04 -2.32
C ASP A 12 -5.71 -10.54 -3.76
N LYS A 13 -6.42 -9.47 -4.05
CA LYS A 13 -6.33 -8.62 -5.24
C LYS A 13 -6.76 -9.28 -6.57
N GLU A 14 -6.22 -10.43 -6.93
CA GLU A 14 -6.43 -11.05 -8.26
C GLU A 14 -7.43 -12.23 -8.15
N PRO A 15 -8.71 -12.07 -8.55
CA PRO A 15 -9.76 -13.04 -8.27
C PRO A 15 -9.55 -14.46 -8.81
N LEU A 16 -8.73 -14.59 -9.84
CA LEU A 16 -8.39 -15.89 -10.45
C LEU A 16 -6.89 -16.19 -10.41
N GLY A 17 -6.11 -15.41 -9.63
CA GLY A 17 -4.65 -15.41 -9.71
C GLY A 17 -4.15 -14.59 -10.91
N LEU A 18 -2.85 -14.56 -11.11
CA LEU A 18 -2.24 -13.73 -12.18
C LEU A 18 -2.60 -14.19 -13.59
N ARG A 19 -2.77 -15.50 -13.78
CA ARG A 19 -3.02 -16.15 -15.07
C ARG A 19 -4.22 -17.10 -15.07
N GLY A 20 -5.08 -17.04 -14.06
CA GLY A 20 -6.22 -17.93 -13.92
C GLY A 20 -5.90 -19.25 -13.18
N GLU A 21 -4.71 -19.40 -12.64
CA GLU A 21 -4.17 -20.64 -12.05
C GLU A 21 -4.92 -21.12 -10.80
N VAL A 22 -5.67 -20.23 -10.13
CA VAL A 22 -6.44 -20.64 -8.94
C VAL A 22 -7.86 -21.08 -9.23
N ARG A 23 -8.34 -20.99 -10.49
CA ARG A 23 -9.74 -21.27 -10.87
C ARG A 23 -10.22 -22.64 -10.41
N ASP A 24 -9.48 -23.69 -10.72
CA ASP A 24 -9.86 -25.07 -10.38
C ASP A 24 -9.84 -25.31 -8.87
N THR A 25 -8.88 -24.67 -8.17
CA THR A 25 -8.81 -24.68 -6.71
C THR A 25 -10.05 -24.00 -6.11
N LEU A 26 -10.47 -22.86 -6.63
CA LEU A 26 -11.69 -22.17 -6.17
C LEU A 26 -12.94 -23.02 -6.40
N ALA A 27 -13.05 -23.66 -7.57
CA ALA A 27 -14.17 -24.54 -7.87
C ALA A 27 -14.24 -25.74 -6.90
N MET A 28 -13.10 -26.37 -6.62
CA MET A 28 -12.98 -27.48 -5.68
C MET A 28 -13.36 -27.03 -4.26
N LEU A 29 -12.81 -25.92 -3.77
CA LEU A 29 -13.09 -25.39 -2.43
C LEU A 29 -14.57 -25.01 -2.29
N LYS A 30 -15.15 -24.38 -3.31
CA LYS A 30 -16.57 -24.03 -3.34
C LYS A 30 -17.47 -25.27 -3.23
N ALA A 31 -17.14 -26.32 -3.98
CA ALA A 31 -17.87 -27.60 -3.94
C ALA A 31 -17.79 -28.29 -2.57
N ARG A 32 -16.77 -28.02 -1.77
CA ARG A 32 -16.59 -28.50 -0.39
C ARG A 32 -17.27 -27.64 0.67
N GLY A 33 -17.85 -26.50 0.28
CA GLY A 33 -18.47 -25.58 1.21
C GLY A 33 -17.53 -24.59 1.87
N THR A 34 -16.27 -24.49 1.42
CA THR A 34 -15.33 -23.45 1.86
C THR A 34 -15.90 -22.08 1.52
N ARG A 35 -15.93 -21.17 2.49
CA ARG A 35 -16.28 -19.76 2.26
C ARG A 35 -15.13 -19.09 1.49
N LEU A 36 -15.44 -18.60 0.30
CA LEU A 36 -14.47 -17.93 -0.56
C LEU A 36 -14.59 -16.41 -0.42
N VAL A 37 -13.50 -15.78 -0.08
CA VAL A 37 -13.40 -14.36 0.22
C VAL A 37 -12.40 -13.71 -0.73
N LEU A 38 -12.78 -12.58 -1.32
CA LEU A 38 -11.87 -11.76 -2.12
C LEU A 38 -11.52 -10.50 -1.34
N GLY A 39 -10.24 -10.16 -1.29
CA GLY A 39 -9.75 -8.88 -0.81
C GLY A 39 -9.37 -7.98 -1.97
N LEU A 40 -10.07 -6.86 -2.14
CA LEU A 40 -9.70 -5.81 -3.08
C LEU A 40 -9.04 -4.66 -2.33
N ARG A 41 -8.01 -4.09 -2.92
CA ARG A 41 -7.46 -2.83 -2.41
C ARG A 41 -8.46 -1.71 -2.64
N ASP A 42 -8.29 -0.59 -1.93
CA ASP A 42 -9.12 0.61 -2.09
C ASP A 42 -9.24 1.04 -3.55
N VAL A 43 -8.12 1.35 -4.19
CA VAL A 43 -8.05 1.69 -5.62
C VAL A 43 -7.28 0.60 -6.35
N MET A 44 -7.90 -0.03 -7.33
CA MET A 44 -7.25 -1.06 -8.16
C MET A 44 -6.55 -0.46 -9.37
N ASP A 45 -7.22 0.46 -10.06
CA ASP A 45 -6.73 1.28 -11.18
C ASP A 45 -7.78 2.33 -11.57
N ASP A 46 -7.51 3.09 -12.63
CA ASP A 46 -8.52 3.91 -13.31
C ASP A 46 -9.68 3.02 -13.79
N PRO A 47 -10.95 3.38 -13.48
CA PRO A 47 -12.10 2.56 -13.82
C PRO A 47 -12.18 2.13 -15.29
N ARG A 48 -11.83 3.01 -16.23
CA ARG A 48 -11.88 2.69 -17.66
C ARG A 48 -10.87 1.61 -18.07
N GLN A 49 -9.67 1.65 -17.47
CA GLN A 49 -8.63 0.64 -17.73
C GLN A 49 -8.97 -0.68 -17.04
N LEU A 50 -9.48 -0.59 -15.81
CA LEU A 50 -9.83 -1.74 -14.99
C LEU A 50 -10.94 -2.58 -15.61
N ILE A 51 -11.99 -1.95 -16.15
CA ILE A 51 -13.09 -2.64 -16.81
C ILE A 51 -12.58 -3.52 -17.95
N GLY A 52 -11.79 -2.96 -18.87
CA GLY A 52 -11.25 -3.72 -20.00
C GLY A 52 -10.30 -4.85 -19.57
N GLU A 53 -9.55 -4.69 -18.48
CA GLU A 53 -8.75 -5.76 -17.89
C GLU A 53 -9.65 -6.85 -17.29
N TRP A 54 -10.66 -6.48 -16.54
CA TRP A 54 -11.57 -7.39 -15.85
C TRP A 54 -12.46 -8.19 -16.81
N GLU A 55 -12.86 -7.58 -17.91
CA GLU A 55 -13.56 -8.30 -18.99
C GLU A 55 -12.68 -9.39 -19.61
N ARG A 56 -11.44 -9.04 -19.99
CA ARG A 56 -10.48 -10.01 -20.55
C ARG A 56 -10.16 -11.14 -19.57
N LYS A 57 -10.02 -10.82 -18.29
CA LYS A 57 -9.73 -11.79 -17.22
C LYS A 57 -10.95 -12.53 -16.72
N GLN A 58 -12.16 -12.26 -17.25
CA GLN A 58 -13.41 -12.88 -16.81
C GLN A 58 -13.66 -12.73 -15.29
N VAL A 59 -13.39 -11.53 -14.76
CA VAL A 59 -13.49 -11.25 -13.32
C VAL A 59 -14.95 -11.31 -12.85
N TYR A 60 -15.88 -10.61 -13.50
CA TYR A 60 -17.29 -10.62 -13.11
C TYR A 60 -17.91 -12.03 -13.05
N PRO A 61 -17.73 -12.89 -14.06
CA PRO A 61 -18.15 -14.30 -13.96
C PRO A 61 -17.55 -15.03 -12.76
N ALA A 62 -16.26 -14.78 -12.45
CA ALA A 62 -15.61 -15.39 -11.29
C ALA A 62 -16.19 -14.89 -9.96
N LEU A 63 -16.48 -13.60 -9.83
CA LEU A 63 -17.11 -13.02 -8.64
C LEU A 63 -18.49 -13.62 -8.38
N ARG A 64 -19.28 -13.84 -9.45
CA ARG A 64 -20.60 -14.50 -9.34
C ARG A 64 -20.47 -15.95 -8.90
N ALA A 65 -19.57 -16.69 -9.55
CA ALA A 65 -19.48 -18.14 -9.38
C ALA A 65 -18.84 -18.54 -8.05
N PHE A 66 -17.83 -17.83 -7.61
CA PHE A 66 -16.98 -18.31 -6.53
C PHE A 66 -17.16 -17.55 -5.22
N TYR A 67 -17.14 -16.22 -5.23
CA TYR A 67 -16.97 -15.43 -4.03
C TYR A 67 -18.25 -15.19 -3.24
N ASP A 68 -18.17 -15.43 -1.93
CA ASP A 68 -19.25 -15.20 -0.96
C ASP A 68 -19.17 -13.80 -0.35
N THR A 69 -17.96 -13.28 -0.19
CA THR A 69 -17.68 -11.96 0.39
C THR A 69 -16.57 -11.28 -0.40
N ILE A 70 -16.70 -9.98 -0.57
CA ILE A 70 -15.70 -9.11 -1.20
C ILE A 70 -15.36 -8.01 -0.21
N PHE A 71 -14.18 -8.08 0.38
CA PHE A 71 -13.64 -7.00 1.18
C PHE A 71 -13.02 -5.93 0.31
N VAL A 72 -13.32 -4.67 0.58
CA VAL A 72 -12.62 -3.52 0.04
C VAL A 72 -11.77 -2.91 1.15
N TYR A 73 -10.45 -2.99 1.02
CA TYR A 73 -9.48 -2.56 2.03
C TYR A 73 -9.27 -1.04 1.99
N GLY A 74 -10.32 -0.30 2.19
CA GLY A 74 -10.37 1.15 2.23
C GLY A 74 -11.78 1.64 2.46
N PRO A 75 -11.97 2.94 2.67
CA PRO A 75 -13.30 3.54 2.79
C PRO A 75 -13.86 3.93 1.42
N PRO A 76 -15.20 3.98 1.26
CA PRO A 76 -15.83 4.43 0.01
C PRO A 76 -15.50 5.89 -0.32
N SER A 77 -15.09 6.71 0.66
CA SER A 77 -14.63 8.09 0.43
C SER A 77 -13.36 8.20 -0.41
N ILE A 78 -12.55 7.12 -0.47
CA ILE A 78 -11.38 7.05 -1.35
C ILE A 78 -11.74 6.40 -2.69
N PHE A 79 -12.47 5.29 -2.67
CA PHE A 79 -12.95 4.64 -3.90
C PHE A 79 -14.12 3.73 -3.57
N ASP A 80 -15.22 3.91 -4.28
CA ASP A 80 -16.39 3.07 -4.16
C ASP A 80 -16.61 2.27 -5.46
N PRO A 81 -16.20 1.00 -5.50
CA PRO A 81 -16.38 0.18 -6.70
C PRO A 81 -17.85 -0.03 -7.06
N LEU A 82 -18.79 0.10 -6.12
CA LEU A 82 -20.22 -0.05 -6.38
C LEU A 82 -20.78 1.07 -7.26
N THR A 83 -20.18 2.26 -7.17
CA THR A 83 -20.61 3.44 -7.95
C THR A 83 -19.68 3.78 -9.10
N GLU A 84 -18.40 3.41 -8.99
CA GLU A 84 -17.37 3.82 -9.95
C GLU A 84 -17.08 2.74 -11.02
N LEU A 85 -17.43 1.47 -10.75
CA LEU A 85 -17.24 0.39 -11.71
C LEU A 85 -18.59 -0.06 -12.29
N PRO A 86 -18.85 0.13 -13.60
CA PRO A 86 -20.08 -0.31 -14.23
C PRO A 86 -20.40 -1.78 -13.99
N GLY A 87 -21.60 -2.07 -13.54
CA GLY A 87 -22.06 -3.43 -13.26
C GLY A 87 -21.52 -4.06 -11.97
N PHE A 88 -20.70 -3.34 -11.19
CA PHE A 88 -20.20 -3.88 -9.92
C PHE A 88 -21.25 -3.77 -8.79
N ASP A 89 -22.25 -2.94 -8.96
CA ASP A 89 -23.39 -2.77 -8.05
C ASP A 89 -24.17 -4.07 -7.81
N GLU A 90 -24.14 -5.01 -8.75
CA GLU A 90 -24.71 -6.35 -8.56
C GLU A 90 -24.09 -7.11 -7.37
N PHE A 91 -22.85 -6.78 -7.00
CA PHE A 91 -22.13 -7.40 -5.87
C PHE A 91 -22.35 -6.69 -4.54
N ALA A 92 -23.18 -5.65 -4.47
CA ALA A 92 -23.43 -4.89 -3.24
C ALA A 92 -23.77 -5.79 -2.02
N PRO A 93 -24.55 -6.89 -2.13
CA PRO A 93 -24.79 -7.78 -1.01
C PRO A 93 -23.53 -8.48 -0.47
N LYS A 94 -22.51 -8.66 -1.31
CA LYS A 94 -21.25 -9.33 -0.97
C LYS A 94 -20.16 -8.36 -0.50
N VAL A 95 -20.28 -7.08 -0.84
CA VAL A 95 -19.23 -6.07 -0.58
C VAL A 95 -19.25 -5.61 0.88
N ARG A 96 -18.05 -5.54 1.47
CA ARG A 96 -17.81 -5.01 2.82
C ARG A 96 -16.62 -4.08 2.79
N PHE A 97 -16.82 -2.80 3.11
CA PHE A 97 -15.74 -1.84 3.30
C PHE A 97 -15.12 -2.02 4.67
N THR A 98 -13.87 -2.42 4.71
CA THR A 98 -13.18 -2.70 5.97
C THR A 98 -12.51 -1.47 6.58
N GLY A 99 -12.18 -0.48 5.76
CA GLY A 99 -11.18 0.51 6.07
C GLY A 99 -9.77 -0.05 5.84
N TYR A 100 -8.75 0.74 6.14
CA TYR A 100 -7.36 0.37 5.91
C TYR A 100 -6.84 -0.65 6.92
N LEU A 101 -5.87 -1.45 6.47
CA LEU A 101 -5.21 -2.45 7.29
C LEU A 101 -4.08 -1.79 8.09
N ARG A 102 -4.26 -1.68 9.41
CA ARG A 102 -3.25 -1.09 10.28
C ARG A 102 -1.94 -1.86 10.21
N ARG A 103 -0.84 -1.12 10.11
CA ARG A 103 0.52 -1.63 10.27
C ARG A 103 1.00 -1.34 11.70
N SER A 104 1.78 -2.25 12.26
CA SER A 104 2.36 -2.12 13.59
C SER A 104 3.82 -2.56 13.56
N LEU A 105 4.59 -2.11 14.52
CA LEU A 105 5.93 -2.64 14.75
C LEU A 105 5.83 -4.16 14.94
N GLY A 106 6.65 -4.91 14.22
CA GLY A 106 6.76 -6.36 14.41
C GLY A 106 7.26 -6.70 15.82
N LEU A 107 7.00 -7.93 16.27
CA LEU A 107 7.42 -8.42 17.59
C LEU A 107 8.96 -8.51 17.77
N HIS A 108 9.72 -8.30 16.72
CA HIS A 108 11.20 -8.32 16.77
C HIS A 108 11.71 -7.01 17.36
N GLN A 109 11.88 -6.98 18.68
CA GLN A 109 12.33 -5.81 19.45
C GLN A 109 13.86 -5.75 19.61
N GLY A 110 14.64 -6.44 18.80
CA GLY A 110 16.11 -6.27 18.80
C GLY A 110 16.49 -4.90 18.25
N ALA A 111 17.28 -4.13 18.99
CA ALA A 111 17.91 -2.92 18.46
C ALA A 111 18.85 -3.36 17.32
N ASP A 112 18.63 -2.82 16.13
CA ASP A 112 19.54 -3.00 15.00
C ASP A 112 20.55 -1.84 15.07
N LEU A 113 21.63 -2.07 15.82
CA LEU A 113 22.67 -1.06 16.06
C LEU A 113 23.33 -0.59 14.75
N GLU A 114 23.36 -1.44 13.74
CA GLU A 114 23.90 -1.07 12.43
C GLU A 114 22.98 -0.09 11.73
N LEU A 115 21.67 -0.34 11.73
CA LEU A 115 20.68 0.58 11.19
C LEU A 115 20.68 1.91 11.95
N GLU A 116 20.65 1.86 13.29
CA GLU A 116 20.63 3.06 14.13
C GLU A 116 21.84 3.96 13.87
N SER A 117 23.02 3.38 13.63
CA SER A 117 24.24 4.14 13.31
C SER A 117 24.19 4.86 11.96
N GLN A 118 23.29 4.48 11.06
CA GLN A 118 23.12 5.08 9.75
C GLN A 118 22.03 6.18 9.73
N LEU A 119 21.24 6.29 10.81
CA LEU A 119 20.15 7.25 10.90
C LEU A 119 20.66 8.57 11.52
N PRO A 120 20.00 9.71 11.18
CA PRO A 120 20.28 10.98 11.86
C PRO A 120 19.90 10.94 13.34
N ASP A 121 20.67 11.64 14.19
CA ASP A 121 20.38 11.81 15.64
C ASP A 121 19.15 12.69 15.92
N ARG A 122 18.48 13.19 14.91
CA ARG A 122 17.32 14.07 14.97
C ARG A 122 16.23 13.62 14.02
N PRO A 123 14.97 14.05 14.26
CA PRO A 123 13.86 13.72 13.35
C PRO A 123 14.16 14.06 11.89
N TYR A 124 13.79 13.19 10.99
CA TYR A 124 14.09 13.26 9.55
C TYR A 124 12.83 13.12 8.71
N ILE A 125 12.92 13.48 7.44
CA ILE A 125 11.93 13.16 6.42
C ILE A 125 12.29 11.78 5.83
N LEU A 126 11.40 10.79 6.00
CA LEU A 126 11.56 9.50 5.35
C LEU A 126 11.10 9.60 3.90
N VAL A 127 11.96 9.23 2.96
CA VAL A 127 11.65 9.20 1.53
C VAL A 127 11.67 7.76 1.05
N THR A 128 10.52 7.25 0.61
CA THR A 128 10.38 5.85 0.17
C THR A 128 9.51 5.71 -1.07
N PRO A 129 10.05 5.20 -2.18
CA PRO A 129 9.26 4.83 -3.35
C PRO A 129 8.49 3.51 -3.16
N GLY A 130 8.62 2.84 -2.01
CA GLY A 130 8.09 1.51 -1.76
C GLY A 130 9.00 0.43 -2.35
N GLY A 131 8.52 -0.39 -3.28
CA GLY A 131 9.34 -1.45 -3.91
C GLY A 131 10.56 -0.94 -4.69
N GLY A 132 10.53 0.29 -5.15
CA GLY A 132 11.67 0.98 -5.77
C GLY A 132 11.84 0.74 -7.28
N GLY A 133 11.07 -0.16 -7.90
CA GLY A 133 11.23 -0.48 -9.32
C GLY A 133 10.87 0.66 -10.29
N ASP A 134 10.12 1.64 -9.83
CA ASP A 134 9.65 2.81 -10.58
C ASP A 134 9.86 4.12 -9.80
N GLY A 135 10.72 4.09 -8.79
CA GLY A 135 10.92 5.19 -7.83
C GLY A 135 11.97 6.24 -8.20
N GLU A 136 12.62 6.11 -9.35
CA GLU A 136 13.73 6.97 -9.76
C GLU A 136 13.36 8.46 -9.78
N GLY A 137 12.18 8.78 -10.34
CA GLY A 137 11.70 10.16 -10.42
C GLY A 137 11.51 10.82 -9.07
N LEU A 138 11.01 10.08 -8.07
CA LEU A 138 10.86 10.58 -6.70
C LEU A 138 12.22 10.87 -6.06
N VAL A 139 13.14 9.91 -6.16
CA VAL A 139 14.50 10.07 -5.59
C VAL A 139 15.22 11.23 -6.26
N GLU A 140 15.15 11.34 -7.59
CA GLU A 140 15.72 12.45 -8.36
C GLU A 140 15.17 13.80 -7.88
N ALA A 141 13.85 13.93 -7.73
CA ALA A 141 13.21 15.16 -7.29
C ALA A 141 13.68 15.60 -5.91
N VAL A 142 13.77 14.66 -4.96
CA VAL A 142 14.24 14.96 -3.59
C VAL A 142 15.71 15.34 -3.59
N LEU A 143 16.57 14.57 -4.25
CA LEU A 143 18.01 14.87 -4.32
C LEU A 143 18.28 16.25 -4.91
N ARG A 144 17.65 16.61 -6.03
CA ARG A 144 17.75 17.95 -6.62
C ARG A 144 17.35 19.05 -5.66
N ALA A 145 16.30 18.85 -4.87
CA ALA A 145 15.90 19.83 -3.88
C ALA A 145 17.00 20.03 -2.82
N TYR A 146 17.58 18.96 -2.28
CA TYR A 146 18.67 19.05 -1.30
C TYR A 146 19.99 19.57 -1.88
N GLU A 147 20.28 19.33 -3.16
CA GLU A 147 21.43 19.87 -3.87
C GLU A 147 21.36 21.39 -4.08
N THR A 148 20.16 21.91 -4.31
CA THR A 148 19.95 23.32 -4.67
C THR A 148 19.49 24.20 -3.52
N ARG A 149 18.89 23.62 -2.46
CA ARG A 149 18.29 24.34 -1.33
C ARG A 149 19.12 24.14 -0.05
N ALA A 150 20.06 25.02 0.19
CA ALA A 150 20.90 25.00 1.39
C ALA A 150 20.10 25.27 2.70
N ASP A 151 18.94 25.90 2.60
CA ASP A 151 18.02 26.21 3.70
C ASP A 151 17.18 25.00 4.17
N LEU A 152 17.14 23.89 3.44
CA LEU A 152 16.51 22.65 3.90
C LEU A 152 17.30 22.06 5.07
N SER A 153 16.95 22.43 6.31
CA SER A 153 17.68 22.05 7.53
C SER A 153 17.32 20.64 8.02
N THR A 154 16.11 20.15 7.78
CA THR A 154 15.67 18.80 8.17
C THR A 154 16.38 17.75 7.34
N PRO A 155 17.07 16.76 7.96
CA PRO A 155 17.69 15.68 7.19
C PRO A 155 16.65 14.81 6.53
N CYS A 156 17.04 14.10 5.46
CA CYS A 156 16.21 13.05 4.89
C CYS A 156 16.91 11.68 4.92
N VAL A 157 16.11 10.64 5.05
CA VAL A 157 16.51 9.24 4.89
C VAL A 157 15.88 8.72 3.62
N LEU A 158 16.70 8.44 2.61
CA LEU A 158 16.28 7.84 1.34
C LEU A 158 16.34 6.32 1.45
N LEU A 159 15.20 5.66 1.41
CA LEU A 159 15.10 4.22 1.33
C LEU A 159 14.78 3.83 -0.13
N PHE A 160 15.76 3.29 -0.86
CA PHE A 160 15.61 3.03 -2.30
C PHE A 160 14.63 1.91 -2.64
N GLY A 161 14.51 0.90 -1.79
CA GLY A 161 13.72 -0.31 -2.03
C GLY A 161 14.47 -1.38 -2.83
N PRO A 162 14.02 -2.64 -2.73
CA PRO A 162 14.79 -3.80 -3.23
C PRO A 162 14.83 -3.90 -4.77
N PHE A 163 13.90 -3.26 -5.49
CA PHE A 163 13.78 -3.42 -6.94
C PHE A 163 14.40 -2.27 -7.74
N MET A 164 15.01 -1.27 -7.10
CA MET A 164 15.75 -0.24 -7.81
C MET A 164 17.00 -0.82 -8.47
N GLN A 165 17.19 -0.53 -9.74
CA GLN A 165 18.35 -1.01 -10.51
C GLN A 165 19.66 -0.57 -9.84
N ALA A 166 20.62 -1.50 -9.74
CA ALA A 166 21.86 -1.27 -9.00
C ALA A 166 22.69 -0.11 -9.55
N GLU A 167 22.68 0.09 -10.86
CA GLU A 167 23.42 1.18 -11.51
C GLU A 167 22.83 2.56 -11.20
N ILE A 168 21.50 2.68 -11.27
CA ILE A 168 20.77 3.89 -10.93
C ILE A 168 20.97 4.23 -9.46
N ARG A 169 20.83 3.24 -8.57
CA ARG A 169 21.07 3.41 -7.14
C ARG A 169 22.49 3.89 -6.84
N ARG A 170 23.53 3.33 -7.53
CA ARG A 170 24.91 3.81 -7.38
C ARG A 170 25.06 5.28 -7.75
N GLY A 171 24.38 5.72 -8.81
CA GLY A 171 24.38 7.14 -9.21
C GLY A 171 23.77 8.04 -8.13
N PHE A 172 22.67 7.64 -7.52
CA PHE A 172 22.06 8.40 -6.42
C PHE A 172 22.91 8.40 -5.15
N LEU A 173 23.53 7.27 -4.80
CA LEU A 173 24.45 7.19 -3.65
C LEU A 173 25.64 8.16 -3.81
N ALA A 174 26.28 8.19 -4.97
CA ALA A 174 27.42 9.09 -5.23
C ALA A 174 27.04 10.58 -5.15
N ARG A 175 25.78 10.93 -5.41
CA ARG A 175 25.27 12.30 -5.25
C ARG A 175 24.98 12.59 -3.77
N ALA A 176 24.30 11.64 -3.09
CA ALA A 176 23.94 11.77 -1.69
C ALA A 176 25.15 11.88 -0.76
N GLU A 177 26.27 11.20 -1.03
CA GLU A 177 27.53 11.30 -0.28
C GLU A 177 28.07 12.74 -0.17
N LYS A 178 27.71 13.61 -1.11
CA LYS A 178 28.10 15.02 -1.10
C LYS A 178 27.19 15.90 -0.23
N LEU A 179 26.12 15.32 0.32
CA LEU A 179 25.06 16.04 1.04
C LEU A 179 24.98 15.52 2.48
N SER A 180 25.56 16.24 3.43
CA SER A 180 25.60 15.84 4.85
C SER A 180 24.22 15.66 5.51
N ARG A 181 23.16 16.11 4.85
CA ARG A 181 21.76 16.00 5.31
C ARG A 181 20.99 14.88 4.66
N VAL A 182 21.60 14.09 3.77
CA VAL A 182 20.96 13.00 3.05
C VAL A 182 21.61 11.69 3.48
N HIS A 183 20.82 10.83 4.08
CA HIS A 183 21.22 9.49 4.52
C HIS A 183 20.54 8.47 3.62
N CYS A 184 21.25 7.44 3.19
CA CYS A 184 20.73 6.46 2.23
C CYS A 184 20.73 5.06 2.81
N LEU A 185 19.61 4.38 2.66
CA LEU A 185 19.43 2.97 2.96
C LEU A 185 19.00 2.23 1.69
N THR A 186 19.61 1.07 1.43
CA THR A 186 19.27 0.28 0.25
C THR A 186 17.94 -0.43 0.44
N PHE A 187 17.77 -1.08 1.57
CA PHE A 187 16.58 -1.85 1.93
C PHE A 187 16.54 -2.03 3.46
N ASP A 188 15.36 -2.05 4.02
CA ASP A 188 15.10 -2.46 5.39
C ASP A 188 13.89 -3.40 5.41
N ALA A 189 14.06 -4.56 6.02
CA ALA A 189 12.98 -5.54 6.20
C ALA A 189 11.94 -5.08 7.25
N HIS A 190 12.31 -4.12 8.11
CA HIS A 190 11.51 -3.58 9.20
C HIS A 190 11.29 -2.08 9.05
N VAL A 191 10.83 -1.67 7.87
CA VAL A 191 10.61 -0.28 7.49
C VAL A 191 9.77 0.52 8.50
N GLU A 192 8.95 -0.16 9.29
CA GLU A 192 8.12 0.44 10.34
C GLU A 192 8.93 1.22 11.38
N ARG A 193 10.18 0.82 11.63
CA ARG A 193 11.10 1.55 12.52
C ARG A 193 11.45 2.92 11.95
N LEU A 194 11.67 2.99 10.64
CA LEU A 194 11.98 4.26 9.96
C LEU A 194 10.81 5.23 10.06
N TYR A 195 9.57 4.73 9.97
CA TYR A 195 8.39 5.58 10.19
C TYR A 195 8.33 6.14 11.61
N THR A 196 8.75 5.38 12.61
CA THR A 196 8.71 5.84 14.02
C THR A 196 9.60 7.07 14.23
N GLY A 197 10.83 7.06 13.70
CA GLY A 197 11.79 8.18 13.82
C GLY A 197 11.52 9.35 12.85
N ALA A 198 10.69 9.14 11.83
CA ALA A 198 10.40 10.19 10.86
C ALA A 198 9.49 11.27 11.44
N SER A 199 9.76 12.54 11.11
CA SER A 199 8.85 13.67 11.35
C SER A 199 7.81 13.81 10.25
N ALA A 200 8.12 13.36 9.03
CA ALA A 200 7.24 13.35 7.88
C ALA A 200 7.68 12.31 6.86
N VAL A 201 6.84 12.04 5.87
CA VAL A 201 7.10 11.02 4.84
C VAL A 201 6.90 11.61 3.45
N VAL A 202 7.81 11.27 2.52
CA VAL A 202 7.63 11.51 1.07
C VAL A 202 7.59 10.15 0.38
N ALA A 203 6.53 9.88 -0.37
CA ALA A 203 6.32 8.57 -0.98
C ALA A 203 5.52 8.63 -2.28
N MET A 204 5.46 7.52 -3.01
CA MET A 204 4.63 7.43 -4.22
C MET A 204 3.16 7.11 -3.92
N GLY A 205 2.83 6.64 -2.72
CA GLY A 205 1.46 6.36 -2.32
C GLY A 205 0.93 4.99 -2.79
N GLY A 206 1.80 3.99 -2.94
CA GLY A 206 1.39 2.60 -3.07
C GLY A 206 0.55 2.16 -1.86
N TYR A 207 -0.35 1.17 -2.02
CA TYR A 207 -1.31 0.79 -0.98
C TYR A 207 -0.64 0.51 0.39
N ASN A 208 0.42 -0.30 0.43
CA ASN A 208 1.09 -0.63 1.68
C ASN A 208 1.72 0.60 2.34
N THR A 209 2.45 1.39 1.56
CA THR A 209 3.07 2.65 2.03
C THR A 209 2.03 3.64 2.53
N PHE A 210 0.87 3.72 1.87
CA PHE A 210 -0.22 4.56 2.34
C PHE A 210 -0.79 4.06 3.68
N CYS A 211 -0.97 2.73 3.84
CA CYS A 211 -1.35 2.15 5.13
C CYS A 211 -0.31 2.43 6.24
N GLU A 212 0.98 2.42 5.92
CA GLU A 212 2.07 2.77 6.85
C GLU A 212 1.97 4.24 7.27
N ILE A 213 1.85 5.17 6.31
CA ILE A 213 1.67 6.60 6.58
C ILE A 213 0.49 6.83 7.54
N LEU A 214 -0.66 6.23 7.27
CA LEU A 214 -1.84 6.34 8.11
C LEU A 214 -1.64 5.72 9.50
N SER A 215 -0.96 4.56 9.57
CA SER A 215 -0.77 3.80 10.81
C SER A 215 0.18 4.47 11.79
N PHE A 216 1.24 5.09 11.26
CA PHE A 216 2.23 5.85 12.03
C PHE A 216 1.86 7.34 12.14
N ASP A 217 0.73 7.74 11.55
CA ASP A 217 0.15 9.07 11.63
C ASP A 217 1.12 10.19 11.22
N LYS A 218 1.86 9.98 10.14
CA LYS A 218 2.91 10.92 9.71
C LYS A 218 2.39 11.89 8.66
N PRO A 219 2.64 13.20 8.82
CA PRO A 219 2.46 14.17 7.74
C PRO A 219 3.14 13.65 6.47
N ALA A 220 2.46 13.73 5.33
CA ALA A 220 3.00 13.11 4.13
C ALA A 220 2.80 13.95 2.87
N LEU A 221 3.82 13.91 1.99
CA LEU A 221 3.77 14.35 0.61
C LEU A 221 3.78 13.13 -0.30
N LEU A 222 2.74 12.97 -1.11
CA LEU A 222 2.69 11.92 -2.11
C LEU A 222 3.09 12.49 -3.49
N VAL A 223 4.02 11.80 -4.14
CA VAL A 223 4.45 12.07 -5.52
C VAL A 223 4.14 10.79 -6.33
N PRO A 224 2.89 10.61 -6.74
CA PRO A 224 2.43 9.36 -7.34
C PRO A 224 2.90 9.22 -8.78
N ARG A 225 3.14 7.99 -9.22
CA ARG A 225 3.21 7.66 -10.64
C ARG A 225 1.81 7.64 -11.27
N THR A 226 1.79 7.83 -12.58
CA THR A 226 0.58 7.72 -13.42
C THR A 226 0.63 6.54 -14.40
N GLN A 227 1.80 5.93 -14.58
CA GLN A 227 2.05 4.79 -15.46
C GLN A 227 2.73 3.66 -14.69
N PRO A 228 2.49 2.39 -14.99
CA PRO A 228 1.50 1.85 -15.94
C PRO A 228 0.06 1.86 -15.41
N ARG A 229 -0.15 2.11 -14.12
CA ARG A 229 -1.46 2.17 -13.45
C ARG A 229 -1.61 3.48 -12.71
N ARG A 230 -2.85 3.99 -12.60
CA ARG A 230 -3.17 5.26 -11.95
C ARG A 230 -3.64 5.11 -10.50
N GLU A 231 -3.56 3.93 -9.90
CA GLU A 231 -4.05 3.69 -8.54
C GLU A 231 -3.38 4.57 -7.49
N GLN A 232 -2.08 4.87 -7.64
CA GLN A 232 -1.36 5.75 -6.73
C GLN A 232 -1.83 7.19 -6.85
N TRP A 233 -2.00 7.65 -8.09
CA TRP A 233 -2.47 9.01 -8.38
C TRP A 233 -3.90 9.23 -7.84
N LEU A 234 -4.82 8.31 -8.14
CA LEU A 234 -6.20 8.39 -7.67
C LEU A 234 -6.29 8.40 -6.14
N ARG A 235 -5.53 7.52 -5.47
CA ARG A 235 -5.47 7.49 -4.01
C ARG A 235 -4.91 8.79 -3.44
N ALA A 236 -3.79 9.27 -3.96
CA ALA A 236 -3.13 10.49 -3.51
C ALA A 236 -4.03 11.72 -3.68
N GLU A 237 -4.68 11.83 -4.83
CA GLU A 237 -5.57 12.93 -5.17
C GLU A 237 -6.78 12.96 -4.21
N ARG A 238 -7.43 11.83 -3.99
CA ARG A 238 -8.59 11.76 -3.08
C ARG A 238 -8.21 11.96 -1.62
N ALA A 239 -7.11 11.35 -1.18
CA ALA A 239 -6.59 11.57 0.17
C ALA A 239 -6.16 13.03 0.40
N SER A 240 -5.63 13.70 -0.61
CA SER A 240 -5.29 15.12 -0.55
C SER A 240 -6.55 16.00 -0.46
N ARG A 241 -7.61 15.69 -1.20
CA ARG A 241 -8.91 16.39 -1.07
C ARG A 241 -9.52 16.24 0.33
N LEU A 242 -9.28 15.11 0.98
CA LEU A 242 -9.71 14.91 2.37
C LEU A 242 -8.80 15.61 3.39
N GLY A 243 -7.71 16.24 2.95
CA GLY A 243 -6.73 16.89 3.84
C GLY A 243 -5.83 15.92 4.60
N ALA A 244 -5.79 14.63 4.23
CA ALA A 244 -4.99 13.62 4.92
C ALA A 244 -3.52 13.62 4.53
N VAL A 245 -3.20 14.07 3.32
CA VAL A 245 -1.85 14.16 2.77
C VAL A 245 -1.75 15.36 1.84
N ARG A 246 -0.53 15.78 1.52
CA ARG A 246 -0.27 16.64 0.35
C ARG A 246 0.06 15.79 -0.86
N MET A 247 -0.19 16.33 -2.04
CA MET A 247 0.17 15.71 -3.31
C MET A 247 0.92 16.69 -4.19
N LEU A 248 1.93 16.20 -4.87
CA LEU A 248 2.65 16.92 -5.93
C LEU A 248 2.83 15.97 -7.11
N GLU A 249 2.45 16.40 -8.30
CA GLU A 249 2.69 15.59 -9.51
C GLU A 249 4.18 15.52 -9.82
N LEU A 250 4.64 14.40 -10.39
CA LEU A 250 6.06 14.16 -10.61
C LEU A 250 6.74 15.27 -11.44
N GLU A 251 6.08 15.76 -12.47
CA GLU A 251 6.60 16.85 -13.30
C GLU A 251 6.84 18.13 -12.48
N ALA A 252 5.93 18.44 -11.56
CA ALA A 252 6.08 19.57 -10.65
C ALA A 252 7.13 19.29 -9.55
N ALA A 253 7.25 18.05 -9.10
CA ALA A 253 8.23 17.64 -8.11
C ALA A 253 9.67 17.69 -8.63
N LEU A 254 9.88 17.51 -9.93
CA LEU A 254 11.20 17.64 -10.59
C LEU A 254 11.73 19.08 -10.63
N ASP A 255 10.88 20.09 -10.37
CA ASP A 255 11.31 21.46 -10.10
C ASP A 255 11.88 21.54 -8.67
N PRO A 256 13.20 21.79 -8.49
CA PRO A 256 13.83 21.80 -7.17
C PRO A 256 13.25 22.84 -6.22
N LYS A 257 12.76 23.96 -6.75
CA LYS A 257 12.12 24.99 -5.94
C LYS A 257 10.80 24.48 -5.37
N ARG A 258 9.92 23.92 -6.21
CA ARG A 258 8.61 23.40 -5.76
C ARG A 258 8.76 22.24 -4.78
N MET A 259 9.68 21.32 -5.08
CA MET A 259 9.96 20.21 -4.18
C MET A 259 10.57 20.71 -2.86
N GLY A 260 11.52 21.63 -2.92
CA GLY A 260 12.11 22.23 -1.73
C GLY A 260 11.08 22.97 -0.86
N ASP A 261 10.19 23.75 -1.45
CA ASP A 261 9.12 24.44 -0.73
C ASP A 261 8.14 23.42 -0.08
N ALA A 262 7.85 22.32 -0.75
CA ALA A 262 7.02 21.25 -0.22
C ALA A 262 7.68 20.53 0.96
N LEU A 263 9.00 20.30 0.90
CA LEU A 263 9.78 19.66 1.98
C LEU A 263 9.95 20.57 3.21
N ALA A 264 10.18 21.86 3.00
CA ALA A 264 10.45 22.81 4.07
C ALA A 264 9.30 22.90 5.10
N GLY A 265 8.06 22.81 4.67
CA GLY A 265 6.90 22.88 5.56
C GLY A 265 6.19 21.53 5.77
N LEU A 266 6.85 20.41 5.47
CA LEU A 266 6.16 19.12 5.46
C LEU A 266 5.85 18.61 6.87
N ALA A 267 6.79 18.75 7.80
CA ALA A 267 6.64 18.29 9.18
C ALA A 267 5.61 19.10 10.00
N ASP A 268 5.32 20.33 9.58
CA ASP A 268 4.36 21.21 10.25
C ASP A 268 2.91 20.99 9.80
N GLN A 269 2.69 20.08 8.88
CA GLN A 269 1.36 19.76 8.40
C GLN A 269 0.56 18.92 9.40
N PRO A 270 -0.78 19.06 9.40
CA PRO A 270 -1.61 18.15 10.17
C PRO A 270 -1.36 16.69 9.79
N PRO A 271 -1.31 15.78 10.76
CA PRO A 271 -1.17 14.36 10.48
C PRO A 271 -2.45 13.80 9.83
N PRO A 272 -2.40 12.63 9.17
CA PRO A 272 -3.57 12.01 8.54
C PRO A 272 -4.76 11.82 9.48
N SER A 273 -4.50 11.65 10.79
CA SER A 273 -5.56 11.53 11.80
C SER A 273 -6.46 12.75 11.91
N ALA A 274 -6.00 13.93 11.49
CA ALA A 274 -6.83 15.14 11.44
C ALA A 274 -7.95 15.03 10.40
N ALA A 275 -7.81 14.18 9.38
CA ALA A 275 -8.83 13.90 8.36
C ALA A 275 -9.83 12.79 8.76
N ARG A 276 -9.75 12.25 9.98
CA ARG A 276 -10.69 11.24 10.48
C ARG A 276 -12.09 11.87 10.71
N PRO A 277 -13.17 11.07 10.55
CA PRO A 277 -13.25 9.59 10.55
C PRO A 277 -13.14 8.93 9.17
N GLN A 278 -12.89 9.66 8.08
CA GLN A 278 -12.98 9.14 6.71
C GLN A 278 -11.95 8.02 6.40
N LEU A 279 -10.81 7.99 7.13
CA LEU A 279 -9.70 7.04 6.89
C LEU A 279 -9.51 6.07 8.07
N SER A 280 -10.51 5.23 8.29
CA SER A 280 -10.47 4.23 9.39
C SER A 280 -9.38 3.19 9.19
N LEU A 281 -8.64 2.87 10.27
CA LEU A 281 -7.63 1.80 10.35
C LEU A 281 -8.15 0.52 11.04
N ALA A 282 -9.45 0.31 11.08
CA ALA A 282 -10.08 -0.83 11.75
C ALA A 282 -10.17 -2.08 10.86
N GLY A 283 -9.50 -2.11 9.71
CA GLY A 283 -9.69 -3.14 8.69
C GLY A 283 -9.48 -4.55 9.17
N LEU A 284 -8.40 -4.83 9.91
CA LEU A 284 -8.12 -6.18 10.42
C LEU A 284 -9.18 -6.65 11.40
N GLY A 285 -9.64 -5.78 12.31
CA GLY A 285 -10.71 -6.12 13.26
C GLY A 285 -12.02 -6.46 12.55
N ARG A 286 -12.43 -5.61 11.59
CA ARG A 286 -13.66 -5.86 10.82
C ARG A 286 -13.61 -7.16 9.99
N ILE A 287 -12.47 -7.48 9.42
CA ILE A 287 -12.27 -8.76 8.72
C ILE A 287 -12.41 -9.93 9.69
N ALA A 288 -11.75 -9.83 10.86
CA ALA A 288 -11.82 -10.87 11.88
C ALA A 288 -13.27 -11.08 12.38
N ASP A 289 -13.98 -9.99 12.68
CA ASP A 289 -15.38 -10.04 13.15
C ASP A 289 -16.31 -10.67 12.09
N GLU A 290 -16.14 -10.34 10.82
CA GLU A 290 -16.93 -10.89 9.70
C GLU A 290 -16.65 -12.38 9.48
N LEU A 291 -15.44 -12.85 9.73
CA LEU A 291 -15.02 -14.24 9.50
C LEU A 291 -15.17 -15.13 10.74
N ALA A 292 -15.22 -14.57 11.94
CA ALA A 292 -15.32 -15.31 13.21
C ALA A 292 -16.45 -16.34 13.27
N PRO A 293 -17.68 -16.05 12.79
CA PRO A 293 -18.76 -17.02 12.83
C PRO A 293 -18.49 -18.31 12.05
N GLN A 294 -17.72 -18.24 10.94
CA GLN A 294 -17.37 -19.43 10.13
C GLN A 294 -16.28 -20.26 10.80
N LEU A 295 -15.35 -19.60 11.50
CA LEU A 295 -14.23 -20.25 12.19
C LEU A 295 -14.69 -20.91 13.51
N ALA A 296 -15.80 -20.48 14.08
CA ALA A 296 -16.36 -21.03 15.30
C ALA A 296 -17.13 -22.36 15.10
N THR A 297 -17.47 -22.71 13.85
CA THR A 297 -18.18 -23.97 13.57
C THR A 297 -17.18 -25.13 13.49
N PRO A 298 -17.27 -26.15 14.38
CA PRO A 298 -16.37 -27.31 14.28
C PRO A 298 -16.54 -28.01 12.93
N VAL A 299 -15.47 -28.16 12.19
CA VAL A 299 -15.45 -29.02 11.00
C VAL A 299 -15.40 -30.45 11.47
N SER A 300 -16.39 -31.29 11.10
CA SER A 300 -16.22 -32.73 11.22
C SER A 300 -15.02 -33.16 10.36
N PRO A 301 -14.02 -33.80 10.93
CA PRO A 301 -12.84 -34.19 10.16
C PRO A 301 -13.26 -35.11 9.01
N THR A 302 -13.08 -34.65 7.78
CA THR A 302 -13.21 -35.50 6.60
C THR A 302 -12.13 -36.57 6.69
N PRO A 303 -12.46 -37.87 6.66
CA PRO A 303 -11.46 -38.92 6.76
C PRO A 303 -10.47 -38.78 5.63
N LEU A 304 -9.17 -38.70 5.97
CA LEU A 304 -8.07 -38.71 5.04
C LEU A 304 -8.24 -39.91 4.10
N ARG A 305 -8.50 -39.68 2.82
CA ARG A 305 -8.41 -40.77 1.83
C ARG A 305 -6.96 -41.20 1.79
N ALA A 306 -6.72 -42.43 2.23
CA ALA A 306 -5.44 -43.06 2.04
C ALA A 306 -5.16 -43.17 0.54
N TYR A 307 -4.16 -42.49 0.08
CA TYR A 307 -3.62 -42.74 -1.27
C TYR A 307 -2.83 -44.03 -1.18
N GLY A 308 -3.42 -45.08 -1.75
CA GLY A 308 -2.74 -46.34 -2.05
C GLY A 308 -1.89 -46.21 -3.31
#